data_abea3a321978f8267ac3526788da008f
#
_entry.id   abea3a321978f8267ac3526788da008f
#
_cell.length_a   1.000
_cell.length_b   1.000
_cell.length_c   1.000
_cell.angle_alpha   90.00
_cell.angle_beta   90.00
_cell.angle_gamma   90.00
#
_symmetry.space_group_name_H-M   'P 1'
#
loop_
_entity.id
_entity.type
_entity.pdbx_description
1 polymer ?
#
loop_
_entity_poly.entity_id
_entity_poly.type
_entity_poly.pdbx_seq_one_letter_code
_entity_poly.pdbx_strand_id
1 'polypeptide(L)'
;MTQMKLSKILFTALAVCAIAAACKKEDDSTTTYKSLSGTFSVGELPAFVTPGDEFDFVSEGLSFPEDETDASLEIIYTYTNSEVSKTDTVSTYHLVVPDIVGEFTLTAKAAATGYYTKTITLTTTVVSDKSITGADKNSLAQQVDPRDNKHYHTVSINGQRWFADNLAYFETDDEGTYYFGRPYMEAKAAEDVFGGFYTWEEAKTACPAGWHLPTVYEWNAIGDQAGDLMCDAYYNGDRLWEFWPDVKVTNAKKFFAYPFGYATVVDDTYSFTGFNDYAFFWADNAGSPVCYYIYVAAPRINIWDNPSESDFAAQLRCVK
;
A
#
# COMPACT_ATOMS: atom_id res chain seq x y z
N MET A 1 31.92 -9.28 9.60
CA MET A 1 30.68 -9.51 10.39
C MET A 1 30.07 -8.15 10.69
N THR A 2 29.31 -7.62 9.76
CA THR A 2 28.65 -6.31 9.89
C THR A 2 27.17 -6.60 10.11
N GLN A 3 26.65 -6.17 11.23
CA GLN A 3 25.23 -6.38 11.57
C GLN A 3 24.34 -5.63 10.58
N MET A 4 23.53 -6.38 9.84
CA MET A 4 22.44 -5.84 9.03
C MET A 4 21.39 -5.22 9.97
N LYS A 5 21.17 -3.91 9.81
CA LYS A 5 19.98 -3.28 10.36
C LYS A 5 18.79 -3.68 9.48
N LEU A 6 17.96 -4.60 9.98
CA LEU A 6 16.65 -4.86 9.39
C LEU A 6 15.78 -3.61 9.58
N SER A 7 15.53 -2.89 8.50
CA SER A 7 14.45 -1.92 8.44
C SER A 7 13.14 -2.70 8.38
N LYS A 8 12.48 -2.83 9.53
CA LYS A 8 11.15 -3.44 9.61
C LYS A 8 10.12 -2.37 9.28
N ILE A 9 9.68 -2.31 8.04
CA ILE A 9 8.39 -1.71 7.75
C ILE A 9 7.35 -2.79 8.05
N LEU A 10 6.92 -2.82 9.29
CA LEU A 10 5.82 -3.67 9.74
C LEU A 10 4.54 -2.84 9.61
N PHE A 11 3.81 -3.01 8.51
CA PHE A 11 2.46 -2.49 8.38
C PHE A 11 1.54 -3.38 9.22
N THR A 12 1.41 -3.06 10.48
CA THR A 12 0.31 -3.54 11.32
C THR A 12 -0.49 -2.31 11.73
N ALA A 13 -1.74 -2.23 11.28
CA ALA A 13 -2.72 -1.37 11.90
C ALA A 13 -2.91 -1.84 13.35
N LEU A 14 -2.04 -1.37 14.23
CA LEU A 14 -2.17 -1.59 15.66
C LEU A 14 -2.52 -0.24 16.29
N ALA A 15 -3.74 -0.12 16.79
CA ALA A 15 -4.08 0.96 17.69
C ALA A 15 -3.17 0.87 18.93
N VAL A 16 -2.07 1.62 18.94
CA VAL A 16 -1.15 1.67 20.06
C VAL A 16 -1.67 2.70 21.05
N CYS A 17 -2.25 2.24 22.14
CA CYS A 17 -2.43 3.06 23.33
C CYS A 17 -1.05 3.42 23.90
N ALA A 18 -0.47 4.54 23.48
CA ALA A 18 0.77 5.05 24.06
C ALA A 18 0.45 5.76 25.38
N ILE A 19 0.86 5.15 26.50
CA ILE A 19 0.93 5.85 27.80
C ILE A 19 2.21 6.70 27.76
N ALA A 20 2.06 7.99 27.43
CA ALA A 20 3.19 8.92 27.51
C ALA A 20 3.52 9.24 28.97
N ALA A 21 4.70 8.85 29.42
CA ALA A 21 5.26 9.27 30.68
C ALA A 21 5.67 10.75 30.58
N ALA A 22 5.09 11.60 31.42
CA ALA A 22 5.38 13.03 31.47
C ALA A 22 6.80 13.31 32.00
N CYS A 23 7.58 14.12 31.27
CA CYS A 23 8.77 14.76 31.80
C CYS A 23 8.40 15.76 32.92
N LYS A 24 8.95 15.57 34.11
CA LYS A 24 8.87 16.52 35.21
C LYS A 24 9.60 17.81 34.87
N LYS A 25 8.90 18.92 34.98
CA LYS A 25 9.45 20.22 35.33
C LYS A 25 9.01 20.49 36.77
N GLU A 26 9.96 20.66 37.66
CA GLU A 26 9.68 21.06 39.05
C GLU A 26 9.15 22.48 39.02
N ASP A 27 7.87 22.64 39.37
CA ASP A 27 7.32 23.89 39.89
C ASP A 27 6.43 23.55 41.09
N ASP A 28 6.60 24.26 42.18
CA ASP A 28 6.17 23.94 43.54
C ASP A 28 4.68 24.30 43.76
N SER A 29 3.79 23.69 42.97
CA SER A 29 2.37 23.55 43.27
C SER A 29 1.94 22.12 42.93
N THR A 30 1.60 21.34 43.97
CA THR A 30 1.06 19.98 43.80
C THR A 30 -0.31 20.02 43.15
N THR A 31 -0.39 20.29 41.85
CA THR A 31 -1.62 20.12 41.08
C THR A 31 -1.81 18.63 40.86
N THR A 32 -2.68 18.01 41.63
CA THR A 32 -3.06 16.61 41.44
C THR A 32 -4.00 16.51 40.24
N TYR A 33 -3.50 15.97 39.12
CA TYR A 33 -4.34 15.70 37.95
C TYR A 33 -5.20 14.46 38.18
N LYS A 34 -6.47 14.54 37.77
CA LYS A 34 -7.40 13.42 37.76
C LYS A 34 -7.33 12.66 36.43
N SER A 35 -7.89 11.46 36.36
CA SER A 35 -7.99 10.69 35.11
C SER A 35 -9.43 10.69 34.63
N LEU A 36 -9.63 10.90 33.32
CA LEU A 36 -10.91 10.67 32.67
C LEU A 36 -11.25 9.17 32.74
N SER A 37 -12.53 8.87 32.99
CA SER A 37 -13.04 7.49 33.06
C SER A 37 -13.33 6.93 31.66
N GLY A 38 -13.34 5.61 31.54
CA GLY A 38 -13.71 4.91 30.32
C GLY A 38 -12.61 4.80 29.26
N THR A 39 -12.99 4.22 28.14
CA THR A 39 -12.12 3.97 26.99
C THR A 39 -12.39 5.03 25.92
N PHE A 40 -11.34 5.69 25.45
CA PHE A 40 -11.44 6.68 24.36
C PHE A 40 -11.39 5.95 23.01
N SER A 41 -12.34 6.24 22.12
CA SER A 41 -12.36 5.79 20.72
C SER A 41 -12.82 6.92 19.80
N VAL A 42 -12.41 6.88 18.55
CA VAL A 42 -12.76 7.86 17.51
C VAL A 42 -13.07 7.21 16.14
N GLY A 43 -13.00 5.89 16.04
CA GLY A 43 -13.11 5.15 14.78
C GLY A 43 -11.77 4.69 14.23
N GLU A 44 -11.74 4.30 12.95
CA GLU A 44 -10.58 3.71 12.28
C GLU A 44 -10.34 4.41 10.93
N LEU A 45 -9.10 4.34 10.43
CA LEU A 45 -8.73 4.71 9.07
C LEU A 45 -8.32 3.45 8.29
N PRO A 46 -8.69 3.32 7.01
CA PRO A 46 -8.14 2.28 6.13
C PRO A 46 -6.62 2.36 6.05
N ALA A 47 -5.96 1.25 5.69
CA ALA A 47 -4.50 1.22 5.52
C ALA A 47 -4.01 2.18 4.43
N PHE A 48 -4.83 2.35 3.37
CA PHE A 48 -4.59 3.29 2.28
C PHE A 48 -5.84 4.13 2.03
N VAL A 49 -5.63 5.39 1.69
CA VAL A 49 -6.65 6.36 1.31
C VAL A 49 -6.20 7.17 0.11
N THR A 50 -7.14 7.81 -0.59
CA THR A 50 -6.83 8.72 -1.69
C THR A 50 -7.09 10.18 -1.30
N PRO A 51 -6.44 11.16 -1.96
CA PRO A 51 -6.78 12.56 -1.81
C PRO A 51 -8.27 12.80 -2.08
N GLY A 52 -8.93 13.48 -1.16
CA GLY A 52 -10.35 13.79 -1.24
C GLY A 52 -11.28 12.74 -0.61
N ASP A 53 -10.77 11.60 -0.14
CA ASP A 53 -11.57 10.68 0.68
C ASP A 53 -12.06 11.38 1.94
N GLU A 54 -13.29 11.08 2.36
CA GLU A 54 -13.96 11.74 3.47
C GLU A 54 -14.24 10.74 4.60
N PHE A 55 -13.95 11.16 5.84
CA PHE A 55 -14.16 10.36 7.04
C PHE A 55 -14.78 11.20 8.14
N ASP A 56 -15.80 10.66 8.81
CA ASP A 56 -16.41 11.25 9.99
C ASP A 56 -15.93 10.51 11.24
N PHE A 57 -15.35 11.26 12.17
CA PHE A 57 -14.88 10.75 13.46
C PHE A 57 -15.77 11.29 14.56
N VAL A 58 -16.27 10.38 15.40
CA VAL A 58 -17.07 10.73 16.58
C VAL A 58 -16.32 10.23 17.81
N SER A 59 -16.03 11.13 18.74
CA SER A 59 -15.38 10.77 19.99
C SER A 59 -16.36 10.10 20.95
N GLU A 60 -15.99 8.94 21.47
CA GLU A 60 -16.79 8.13 22.37
C GLU A 60 -16.02 7.62 23.58
N GLY A 61 -16.77 7.16 24.59
CA GLY A 61 -16.27 6.35 25.68
C GLY A 61 -15.63 7.08 26.84
N LEU A 62 -15.57 8.43 26.83
CA LEU A 62 -14.98 9.20 27.93
C LEU A 62 -16.05 9.84 28.82
N SER A 63 -15.80 9.83 30.11
CA SER A 63 -16.59 10.52 31.11
C SER A 63 -15.70 11.09 32.23
N PHE A 64 -16.26 12.06 32.97
CA PHE A 64 -15.66 12.53 34.21
C PHE A 64 -16.05 11.60 35.38
N PRO A 65 -15.26 11.57 36.46
CA PRO A 65 -15.72 10.99 37.73
C PRO A 65 -17.06 11.58 38.17
N GLU A 66 -17.90 10.81 38.85
CA GLU A 66 -19.29 11.15 39.23
C GLU A 66 -19.42 12.43 40.06
N ASP A 67 -18.35 12.88 40.71
CA ASP A 67 -18.29 14.07 41.53
C ASP A 67 -17.99 15.37 40.75
N GLU A 68 -17.80 15.30 39.43
CA GLU A 68 -17.42 16.44 38.58
C GLU A 68 -18.51 16.80 37.58
N THR A 69 -19.41 17.71 37.98
CA THR A 69 -20.55 18.11 37.12
C THR A 69 -20.29 19.34 36.24
N ASP A 70 -19.24 20.13 36.53
CA ASP A 70 -18.95 21.40 35.87
C ASP A 70 -17.73 21.36 34.93
N ALA A 71 -17.11 20.20 34.80
CA ALA A 71 -15.97 20.03 33.89
C ALA A 71 -16.41 19.90 32.43
N SER A 72 -15.67 20.53 31.52
CA SER A 72 -15.89 20.41 30.05
C SER A 72 -14.79 19.60 29.43
N LEU A 73 -15.17 18.68 28.56
CA LEU A 73 -14.25 17.88 27.77
C LEU A 73 -14.08 18.50 26.38
N GLU A 74 -12.84 18.69 25.97
CA GLU A 74 -12.49 19.12 24.61
C GLU A 74 -11.86 17.98 23.86
N ILE A 75 -12.28 17.74 22.61
CA ILE A 75 -11.61 16.82 21.70
C ILE A 75 -10.91 17.66 20.64
N ILE A 76 -9.59 17.51 20.58
CA ILE A 76 -8.72 18.24 19.68
C ILE A 76 -8.22 17.27 18.62
N TYR A 77 -8.55 17.51 17.37
CA TYR A 77 -8.04 16.73 16.23
C TYR A 77 -6.90 17.49 15.57
N THR A 78 -5.79 16.81 15.41
CA THR A 78 -4.61 17.31 14.68
C THR A 78 -4.20 16.27 13.67
N TYR A 79 -4.10 16.66 12.40
CA TYR A 79 -3.47 15.80 11.42
C TYR A 79 -2.17 16.44 10.94
N THR A 80 -1.16 15.58 10.73
CA THR A 80 0.17 16.02 10.33
C THR A 80 0.73 15.01 9.33
N ASN A 81 1.23 15.54 8.22
CA ASN A 81 2.20 14.85 7.38
C ASN A 81 3.45 15.73 7.30
N SER A 82 4.43 15.38 6.48
CA SER A 82 5.67 16.14 6.36
C SER A 82 5.49 17.62 5.94
N GLU A 83 4.33 17.99 5.39
CA GLU A 83 4.09 19.32 4.79
C GLU A 83 2.91 20.06 5.39
N VAL A 84 1.87 19.36 5.89
CA VAL A 84 0.61 19.96 6.36
C VAL A 84 0.27 19.54 7.78
N SER A 85 -0.20 20.51 8.56
CA SER A 85 -0.76 20.29 9.89
C SER A 85 -2.00 21.17 10.08
N LYS A 86 -3.08 20.59 10.60
CA LYS A 86 -4.31 21.31 10.94
C LYS A 86 -4.83 20.86 12.29
N THR A 87 -5.40 21.77 13.07
CA THR A 87 -6.00 21.50 14.38
C THR A 87 -7.43 22.01 14.41
N ASP A 88 -8.37 21.15 14.82
CA ASP A 88 -9.77 21.51 15.09
C ASP A 88 -10.17 21.01 16.49
N THR A 89 -11.08 21.73 17.15
CA THR A 89 -11.58 21.40 18.48
C THR A 89 -13.07 21.13 18.39
N VAL A 90 -13.44 19.87 18.25
CA VAL A 90 -14.84 19.44 18.04
C VAL A 90 -15.05 18.00 18.53
N SER A 91 -16.27 17.69 18.95
CA SER A 91 -16.65 16.32 19.32
C SER A 91 -16.88 15.41 18.11
N THR A 92 -17.26 16.00 16.98
CA THR A 92 -17.38 15.33 15.68
C THR A 92 -16.46 16.05 14.71
N TYR A 93 -15.59 15.32 14.04
CA TYR A 93 -14.62 15.87 13.11
C TYR A 93 -14.80 15.26 11.73
N HIS A 94 -15.00 16.10 10.73
CA HIS A 94 -15.06 15.72 9.33
C HIS A 94 -13.70 15.94 8.68
N LEU A 95 -13.02 14.84 8.33
CA LEU A 95 -11.73 14.85 7.63
C LEU A 95 -11.96 14.72 6.12
N VAL A 96 -11.40 15.64 5.36
CA VAL A 96 -11.16 15.47 3.92
C VAL A 96 -9.65 15.21 3.75
N VAL A 97 -9.30 14.07 3.19
CA VAL A 97 -7.88 13.68 3.00
C VAL A 97 -7.20 14.69 2.08
N PRO A 98 -6.09 15.33 2.51
CA PRO A 98 -5.40 16.34 1.71
C PRO A 98 -4.71 15.73 0.47
N ASP A 99 -4.47 16.55 -0.58
CA ASP A 99 -3.74 16.17 -1.80
C ASP A 99 -2.23 16.09 -1.55
N ILE A 100 -1.82 15.14 -0.73
CA ILE A 100 -0.42 14.86 -0.38
C ILE A 100 -0.29 13.34 -0.30
N VAL A 101 0.76 12.79 -0.88
CA VAL A 101 1.06 11.35 -0.79
C VAL A 101 2.03 11.06 0.34
N GLY A 102 1.95 9.84 0.88
CA GLY A 102 2.81 9.36 1.95
C GLY A 102 2.07 9.11 3.26
N GLU A 103 2.83 8.90 4.33
CA GLU A 103 2.26 8.65 5.65
C GLU A 103 1.41 9.85 6.12
N PHE A 104 0.21 9.53 6.58
CA PHE A 104 -0.72 10.49 7.15
C PHE A 104 -1.14 10.03 8.54
N THR A 105 -1.05 10.95 9.51
CA THR A 105 -1.38 10.69 10.91
C THR A 105 -2.49 11.63 11.37
N LEU A 106 -3.57 11.05 11.90
CA LEU A 106 -4.61 11.77 12.63
C LEU A 106 -4.47 11.50 14.12
N THR A 107 -4.36 12.55 14.91
CA THR A 107 -4.28 12.47 16.38
C THR A 107 -5.51 13.11 16.98
N ALA A 108 -6.28 12.34 17.74
CA ALA A 108 -7.38 12.83 18.58
C ALA A 108 -6.91 12.89 20.03
N LYS A 109 -7.02 14.06 20.65
CA LYS A 109 -6.62 14.32 22.01
C LYS A 109 -7.82 14.77 22.84
N ALA A 110 -8.16 14.01 23.86
CA ALA A 110 -9.14 14.39 24.85
C ALA A 110 -8.47 15.19 25.99
N ALA A 111 -8.93 16.40 26.25
CA ALA A 111 -8.37 17.32 27.23
C ALA A 111 -9.46 17.92 28.12
N ALA A 112 -9.16 18.10 29.40
CA ALA A 112 -9.96 18.84 30.34
C ALA A 112 -9.07 19.45 31.42
N THR A 113 -9.48 20.63 31.95
CA THR A 113 -8.69 21.30 32.99
C THR A 113 -8.60 20.44 34.25
N GLY A 114 -7.39 20.22 34.74
CA GLY A 114 -7.13 19.38 35.91
C GLY A 114 -7.11 17.87 35.65
N TYR A 115 -7.17 17.45 34.40
CA TYR A 115 -7.13 16.04 34.00
C TYR A 115 -5.91 15.70 33.17
N TYR A 116 -5.47 14.44 33.27
CA TYR A 116 -4.53 13.88 32.30
C TYR A 116 -5.19 13.72 30.93
N THR A 117 -4.53 14.15 29.89
CA THR A 117 -5.02 13.99 28.52
C THR A 117 -4.95 12.52 28.09
N LYS A 118 -5.94 12.09 27.30
CA LYS A 118 -5.89 10.82 26.57
C LYS A 118 -5.71 11.11 25.08
N THR A 119 -4.91 10.30 24.41
CA THR A 119 -4.56 10.49 22.99
C THR A 119 -4.73 9.19 22.23
N ILE A 120 -5.32 9.27 21.04
CA ILE A 120 -5.36 8.20 20.04
C ILE A 120 -4.69 8.72 18.78
N THR A 121 -3.87 7.88 18.16
CA THR A 121 -3.23 8.17 16.87
C THR A 121 -3.67 7.11 15.87
N LEU A 122 -4.25 7.57 14.76
CA LEU A 122 -4.59 6.76 13.59
C LEU A 122 -3.60 7.08 12.48
N THR A 123 -3.06 6.05 11.85
CA THR A 123 -2.10 6.20 10.75
C THR A 123 -2.62 5.51 9.50
N THR A 124 -2.48 6.16 8.36
CA THR A 124 -2.81 5.63 7.04
C THR A 124 -1.77 6.09 6.03
N THR A 125 -1.79 5.55 4.82
CA THR A 125 -0.97 6.03 3.71
C THR A 125 -1.84 6.65 2.64
N VAL A 126 -1.61 7.91 2.33
CA VAL A 126 -2.27 8.59 1.19
C VAL A 126 -1.54 8.18 -0.08
N VAL A 127 -2.29 7.64 -1.05
CA VAL A 127 -1.76 7.17 -2.33
C VAL A 127 -2.52 7.79 -3.51
N SER A 128 -1.80 8.05 -4.60
CA SER A 128 -2.35 8.55 -5.86
C SER A 128 -1.37 8.23 -7.01
N ASP A 129 -1.65 8.74 -8.21
CA ASP A 129 -0.73 8.73 -9.35
C ASP A 129 0.63 9.40 -9.07
N LYS A 130 0.70 10.26 -8.03
CA LYS A 130 1.93 10.92 -7.58
C LYS A 130 2.79 10.03 -6.65
N SER A 131 2.27 8.90 -6.18
CA SER A 131 2.98 8.01 -5.24
C SER A 131 4.21 7.35 -5.83
N ILE A 132 4.20 7.07 -7.15
CA ILE A 132 5.36 6.52 -7.86
C ILE A 132 6.04 7.63 -8.66
N THR A 133 7.28 7.91 -8.32
CA THR A 133 8.12 8.92 -9.02
C THR A 133 9.38 8.29 -9.61
N GLY A 134 10.07 8.99 -10.52
CA GLY A 134 11.27 8.48 -11.20
C GLY A 134 10.98 7.59 -12.41
N ALA A 135 9.73 7.17 -12.64
CA ALA A 135 9.33 6.36 -13.78
C ALA A 135 8.71 7.22 -14.88
N ASP A 136 9.48 7.53 -15.92
CA ASP A 136 8.96 8.27 -17.08
C ASP A 136 8.39 7.32 -18.14
N LYS A 137 7.06 7.25 -18.21
CA LYS A 137 6.30 6.48 -19.19
C LYS A 137 5.64 7.34 -20.28
N ASN A 138 5.85 8.67 -20.26
CA ASN A 138 5.17 9.61 -21.16
C ASN A 138 5.40 9.34 -22.65
N SER A 139 6.52 8.71 -23.00
CA SER A 139 6.85 8.35 -24.40
C SER A 139 6.27 7.02 -24.85
N LEU A 140 5.63 6.27 -23.97
CA LEU A 140 5.05 4.95 -24.28
C LEU A 140 3.66 5.07 -24.89
N ALA A 141 3.33 4.16 -25.82
CA ALA A 141 2.00 4.02 -26.31
C ALA A 141 1.07 3.49 -25.21
N GLN A 142 -0.22 3.80 -25.30
CA GLN A 142 -1.21 3.32 -24.34
C GLN A 142 -2.19 2.35 -25.00
N GLN A 143 -2.73 1.46 -24.19
CA GLN A 143 -3.84 0.57 -24.50
C GLN A 143 -4.95 0.81 -23.49
N VAL A 144 -6.17 0.96 -23.96
CA VAL A 144 -7.36 1.05 -23.09
C VAL A 144 -7.94 -0.35 -22.92
N ASP A 145 -8.24 -0.73 -21.68
CA ASP A 145 -9.05 -1.91 -21.39
C ASP A 145 -10.54 -1.52 -21.52
N PRO A 146 -11.30 -2.12 -22.45
CA PRO A 146 -12.69 -1.73 -22.65
C PRO A 146 -13.64 -2.16 -21.53
N ARG A 147 -13.18 -3.01 -20.58
CA ARG A 147 -14.00 -3.52 -19.48
C ARG A 147 -14.20 -2.47 -18.39
N ASP A 148 -13.15 -1.68 -18.09
CA ASP A 148 -13.14 -0.69 -17.02
C ASP A 148 -12.63 0.70 -17.46
N ASN A 149 -12.24 0.85 -18.73
CA ASN A 149 -11.63 2.04 -19.32
C ASN A 149 -10.27 2.44 -18.73
N LYS A 150 -9.59 1.55 -18.00
CA LYS A 150 -8.23 1.81 -17.53
C LYS A 150 -7.23 1.84 -18.69
N HIS A 151 -6.24 2.72 -18.56
CA HIS A 151 -5.18 2.93 -19.53
C HIS A 151 -3.90 2.26 -19.09
N TYR A 152 -3.33 1.40 -19.92
CA TYR A 152 -2.05 0.73 -19.68
C TYR A 152 -1.01 1.20 -20.68
N HIS A 153 0.16 1.62 -20.19
CA HIS A 153 1.30 1.87 -21.03
C HIS A 153 1.81 0.56 -21.63
N THR A 154 2.28 0.64 -22.88
CA THR A 154 2.77 -0.53 -23.59
C THR A 154 4.15 -0.29 -24.18
N VAL A 155 4.96 -1.35 -24.20
CA VAL A 155 6.30 -1.35 -24.76
C VAL A 155 6.45 -2.49 -25.77
N SER A 156 7.26 -2.29 -26.81
CA SER A 156 7.64 -3.38 -27.73
C SER A 156 8.96 -4.00 -27.26
N ILE A 157 8.94 -5.28 -26.98
CA ILE A 157 10.12 -6.08 -26.63
C ILE A 157 10.21 -7.25 -27.60
N ASN A 158 11.28 -7.32 -28.39
CA ASN A 158 11.51 -8.37 -29.38
C ASN A 158 10.33 -8.64 -30.35
N GLY A 159 9.63 -7.57 -30.74
CA GLY A 159 8.53 -7.63 -31.70
C GLY A 159 7.15 -7.91 -31.08
N GLN A 160 7.08 -8.20 -29.79
CA GLN A 160 5.84 -8.37 -29.04
C GLN A 160 5.51 -7.09 -28.25
N ARG A 161 4.24 -6.80 -28.06
CA ARG A 161 3.78 -5.71 -27.23
C ARG A 161 3.44 -6.22 -25.84
N TRP A 162 4.04 -5.60 -24.83
CA TRP A 162 3.85 -5.90 -23.41
C TRP A 162 3.20 -4.73 -22.70
N PHE A 163 2.40 -5.00 -21.69
CA PHE A 163 2.05 -3.98 -20.73
C PHE A 163 3.29 -3.57 -19.94
N ALA A 164 3.53 -2.27 -19.85
CA ALA A 164 4.56 -1.66 -18.99
C ALA A 164 4.00 -1.31 -17.60
N ASP A 165 2.72 -1.55 -17.39
CA ASP A 165 2.01 -1.44 -16.12
C ASP A 165 1.52 -2.82 -15.68
N ASN A 166 1.39 -3.05 -14.39
CA ASN A 166 0.69 -4.22 -13.88
C ASN A 166 -0.79 -4.12 -14.25
N LEU A 167 -1.39 -5.22 -14.62
CA LEU A 167 -2.83 -5.26 -14.84
C LEU A 167 -3.55 -4.87 -13.54
N ALA A 168 -4.58 -4.03 -13.64
CA ALA A 168 -5.37 -3.51 -12.53
C ALA A 168 -6.87 -3.69 -12.79
N TYR A 169 -7.26 -4.84 -13.36
CA TYR A 169 -8.64 -5.21 -13.58
C TYR A 169 -9.17 -6.02 -12.40
N PHE A 170 -10.26 -5.55 -11.81
CA PHE A 170 -10.88 -6.15 -10.64
C PHE A 170 -12.38 -6.30 -10.85
N GLU A 171 -12.96 -7.30 -10.21
CA GLU A 171 -14.41 -7.41 -10.10
C GLU A 171 -14.79 -7.51 -8.62
N THR A 172 -15.84 -6.79 -8.24
CA THR A 172 -16.38 -6.75 -6.89
C THR A 172 -17.86 -7.10 -6.90
N ASP A 173 -18.35 -7.61 -5.78
CA ASP A 173 -19.78 -7.73 -5.54
C ASP A 173 -20.45 -6.38 -5.25
N ASP A 174 -21.75 -6.38 -5.00
CA ASP A 174 -22.54 -5.19 -4.69
C ASP A 174 -22.12 -4.52 -3.35
N GLU A 175 -21.39 -5.24 -2.50
CA GLU A 175 -20.87 -4.78 -1.21
C GLU A 175 -19.44 -4.23 -1.34
N GLY A 176 -18.83 -4.35 -2.53
CA GLY A 176 -17.47 -3.91 -2.84
C GLY A 176 -16.39 -4.93 -2.47
N THR A 177 -16.76 -6.16 -2.14
CA THR A 177 -15.82 -7.25 -1.88
C THR A 177 -15.26 -7.78 -3.20
N TYR A 178 -13.95 -7.86 -3.31
CA TYR A 178 -13.31 -8.37 -4.50
C TYR A 178 -13.51 -9.89 -4.63
N TYR A 179 -13.92 -10.35 -5.79
CA TYR A 179 -14.00 -11.78 -6.12
C TYR A 179 -13.16 -12.16 -7.34
N PHE A 180 -12.59 -11.17 -8.08
CA PHE A 180 -11.65 -11.39 -9.17
C PHE A 180 -10.53 -10.35 -9.10
N GLY A 181 -9.28 -10.82 -8.95
CA GLY A 181 -8.13 -9.98 -8.69
C GLY A 181 -8.21 -9.31 -7.31
N ARG A 182 -7.05 -9.01 -6.72
CA ARG A 182 -6.98 -8.30 -5.43
C ARG A 182 -6.00 -7.16 -5.54
N PRO A 183 -6.36 -5.92 -5.18
CA PRO A 183 -5.38 -4.85 -5.00
C PRO A 183 -4.51 -5.14 -3.78
N TYR A 184 -3.37 -4.47 -3.69
CA TYR A 184 -2.47 -4.62 -2.54
C TYR A 184 -3.20 -4.31 -1.23
N MET A 185 -3.12 -5.24 -0.26
CA MET A 185 -3.84 -5.20 1.03
C MET A 185 -5.37 -5.03 0.88
N GLU A 186 -5.93 -5.46 -0.24
CA GLU A 186 -7.35 -5.35 -0.59
C GLU A 186 -7.89 -3.91 -0.50
N ALA A 187 -6.99 -2.93 -0.61
CA ALA A 187 -7.32 -1.51 -0.49
C ALA A 187 -7.65 -0.92 -1.87
N LYS A 188 -8.87 -0.39 -2.01
CA LYS A 188 -9.32 0.26 -3.25
C LYS A 188 -8.36 1.38 -3.70
N ALA A 189 -7.86 2.18 -2.77
CA ALA A 189 -6.89 3.23 -3.03
C ALA A 189 -5.57 2.73 -3.67
N ALA A 190 -5.25 1.44 -3.51
CA ALA A 190 -4.03 0.82 -4.03
C ALA A 190 -4.16 0.29 -5.47
N GLU A 191 -5.38 0.19 -6.02
CA GLU A 191 -5.65 -0.42 -7.33
C GLU A 191 -4.78 0.15 -8.45
N ASP A 192 -4.79 1.47 -8.61
CA ASP A 192 -4.14 2.14 -9.73
C ASP A 192 -2.64 2.38 -9.49
N VAL A 193 -2.18 2.26 -8.24
CA VAL A 193 -0.77 2.46 -7.88
C VAL A 193 0.03 1.17 -8.03
N PHE A 194 -0.51 0.05 -7.55
CA PHE A 194 0.23 -1.22 -7.50
C PHE A 194 -0.22 -2.24 -8.55
N GLY A 195 -1.45 -2.08 -9.07
CA GLY A 195 -2.09 -3.10 -9.91
C GLY A 195 -2.64 -4.25 -9.08
N GLY A 196 -3.06 -5.32 -9.77
CA GLY A 196 -3.71 -6.48 -9.19
C GLY A 196 -2.77 -7.66 -8.96
N PHE A 197 -3.15 -8.45 -7.95
CA PHE A 197 -2.63 -9.78 -7.68
C PHE A 197 -3.71 -10.79 -8.03
N TYR A 198 -3.37 -11.78 -8.80
CA TYR A 198 -4.28 -12.78 -9.35
C TYR A 198 -3.82 -14.16 -8.93
N THR A 199 -4.76 -15.03 -8.60
CA THR A 199 -4.50 -16.48 -8.56
C THR A 199 -4.22 -16.99 -9.97
N TRP A 200 -3.73 -18.22 -10.11
CA TRP A 200 -3.50 -18.80 -11.44
C TRP A 200 -4.78 -18.87 -12.28
N GLU A 201 -5.88 -19.30 -11.66
CA GLU A 201 -7.17 -19.41 -12.34
C GLU A 201 -7.66 -18.06 -12.88
N GLU A 202 -7.52 -17.00 -12.09
CA GLU A 202 -7.85 -15.64 -12.51
C GLU A 202 -6.91 -15.16 -13.63
N ALA A 203 -5.60 -15.39 -13.49
CA ALA A 203 -4.58 -14.93 -14.44
C ALA A 203 -4.81 -15.45 -15.86
N LYS A 204 -5.34 -16.67 -16.01
CA LYS A 204 -5.66 -17.27 -17.34
C LYS A 204 -6.66 -16.45 -18.14
N THR A 205 -7.54 -15.70 -17.48
CA THR A 205 -8.63 -14.94 -18.11
C THR A 205 -8.55 -13.44 -17.89
N ALA A 206 -7.61 -12.97 -17.06
CA ALA A 206 -7.54 -11.57 -16.64
C ALA A 206 -7.17 -10.60 -17.76
N CYS A 207 -6.38 -10.99 -18.76
CA CYS A 207 -5.97 -10.09 -19.83
C CYS A 207 -7.15 -9.67 -20.73
N PRO A 208 -7.18 -8.39 -21.17
CA PRO A 208 -8.25 -7.91 -22.03
C PRO A 208 -8.24 -8.57 -23.41
N ALA A 209 -9.35 -8.47 -24.14
CA ALA A 209 -9.50 -9.06 -25.45
C ALA A 209 -8.36 -8.64 -26.42
N GLY A 210 -7.76 -9.64 -27.08
CA GLY A 210 -6.61 -9.47 -27.97
C GLY A 210 -5.27 -9.36 -27.29
N TRP A 211 -5.22 -9.54 -25.96
CA TRP A 211 -4.05 -9.71 -25.13
C TRP A 211 -4.16 -11.04 -24.38
N HIS A 212 -3.05 -11.59 -23.92
CA HIS A 212 -3.04 -12.87 -23.22
C HIS A 212 -2.01 -12.89 -22.08
N LEU A 213 -2.17 -13.86 -21.19
CA LEU A 213 -1.18 -14.24 -20.18
C LEU A 213 0.11 -14.68 -20.90
N PRO A 214 1.27 -14.07 -20.59
CA PRO A 214 2.51 -14.42 -21.27
C PRO A 214 2.87 -15.89 -21.11
N THR A 215 3.34 -16.51 -22.18
CA THR A 215 3.91 -17.84 -22.14
C THR A 215 5.36 -17.83 -21.66
N VAL A 216 5.84 -18.97 -21.18
CA VAL A 216 7.27 -19.18 -20.85
C VAL A 216 8.17 -18.83 -22.03
N TYR A 217 7.74 -19.12 -23.28
CA TYR A 217 8.49 -18.78 -24.48
C TYR A 217 8.65 -17.25 -24.63
N GLU A 218 7.59 -16.49 -24.42
CA GLU A 218 7.61 -15.02 -24.51
C GLU A 218 8.45 -14.39 -23.40
N TRP A 219 8.34 -14.89 -22.16
CA TRP A 219 9.21 -14.47 -21.06
C TRP A 219 10.70 -14.73 -21.36
N ASN A 220 11.04 -15.91 -21.83
CA ASN A 220 12.40 -16.25 -22.18
C ASN A 220 12.97 -15.37 -23.30
N ALA A 221 12.11 -14.89 -24.20
CA ALA A 221 12.52 -13.97 -25.27
C ALA A 221 12.88 -12.56 -24.76
N ILE A 222 12.42 -12.15 -23.57
CA ILE A 222 12.81 -10.85 -22.98
C ILE A 222 14.30 -10.81 -22.63
N GLY A 223 14.87 -11.94 -22.21
CA GLY A 223 16.23 -12.09 -21.69
C GLY A 223 16.23 -12.41 -20.19
N ASP A 224 17.41 -12.54 -19.60
CA ASP A 224 17.57 -13.03 -18.23
C ASP A 224 18.12 -11.99 -17.23
N GLN A 225 18.39 -10.76 -17.68
CA GLN A 225 18.94 -9.71 -16.83
C GLN A 225 17.83 -8.99 -16.06
N ALA A 226 17.78 -9.16 -14.74
CA ALA A 226 16.76 -8.55 -13.89
C ALA A 226 16.78 -7.02 -13.99
N GLY A 227 17.96 -6.41 -13.96
CA GLY A 227 18.12 -4.96 -14.02
C GLY A 227 17.59 -4.30 -15.28
N ASP A 228 17.48 -5.04 -16.40
CA ASP A 228 16.90 -4.53 -17.65
C ASP A 228 15.39 -4.32 -17.57
N LEU A 229 14.74 -4.99 -16.63
CA LEU A 229 13.29 -4.86 -16.35
C LEU A 229 12.99 -3.95 -15.16
N MET A 230 13.90 -3.87 -14.18
CA MET A 230 13.76 -3.09 -12.94
C MET A 230 13.79 -1.60 -13.24
N CYS A 231 12.83 -0.86 -12.69
CA CYS A 231 12.77 0.61 -12.79
C CYS A 231 13.37 1.27 -11.54
N ASP A 232 14.28 2.22 -11.72
CA ASP A 232 14.79 3.06 -10.64
C ASP A 232 13.74 4.11 -10.29
N ALA A 233 12.82 3.73 -9.44
CA ALA A 233 11.67 4.54 -9.04
C ALA A 233 11.56 4.61 -7.52
N TYR A 234 10.74 5.55 -7.06
CA TYR A 234 10.52 5.84 -5.65
C TYR A 234 9.02 5.74 -5.34
N TYR A 235 8.69 5.21 -4.19
CA TYR A 235 7.35 5.20 -3.64
C TYR A 235 7.29 6.07 -2.39
N ASN A 236 6.49 7.12 -2.44
CA ASN A 236 6.36 8.12 -1.38
C ASN A 236 7.72 8.69 -0.90
N GLY A 237 8.68 8.82 -1.82
CA GLY A 237 10.02 9.34 -1.55
C GLY A 237 11.09 8.28 -1.24
N ASP A 238 10.69 7.06 -0.93
CA ASP A 238 11.60 5.95 -0.67
C ASP A 238 11.87 5.14 -1.94
N ARG A 239 13.12 4.76 -2.14
CA ARG A 239 13.53 3.97 -3.30
C ARG A 239 12.87 2.60 -3.27
N LEU A 240 12.21 2.19 -4.35
CA LEU A 240 11.52 0.92 -4.45
C LEU A 240 12.47 -0.28 -4.48
N TRP A 241 13.47 -0.27 -5.37
CA TRP A 241 14.50 -1.29 -5.40
C TRP A 241 15.68 -0.87 -4.53
N GLU A 242 15.97 -1.61 -3.46
CA GLU A 242 17.15 -1.39 -2.65
C GLU A 242 18.44 -1.58 -3.49
N PHE A 243 19.47 -0.82 -3.16
CA PHE A 243 20.75 -0.93 -3.88
C PHE A 243 21.50 -2.22 -3.53
N TRP A 244 21.83 -2.99 -4.57
CA TRP A 244 22.70 -4.15 -4.46
C TRP A 244 23.87 -4.03 -5.45
N PRO A 245 25.14 -4.26 -5.03
CA PRO A 245 26.30 -3.98 -5.86
C PRO A 245 26.35 -4.81 -7.16
N ASP A 246 25.77 -6.00 -7.15
CA ASP A 246 25.77 -6.90 -8.31
C ASP A 246 24.53 -6.73 -9.22
N VAL A 247 23.61 -5.84 -8.86
CA VAL A 247 22.38 -5.59 -9.63
C VAL A 247 22.40 -4.18 -10.19
N LYS A 248 22.48 -4.06 -11.52
CA LYS A 248 22.45 -2.77 -12.20
C LYS A 248 21.04 -2.49 -12.72
N VAL A 249 20.29 -1.66 -12.02
CA VAL A 249 18.94 -1.22 -12.44
C VAL A 249 19.07 -0.26 -13.63
N THR A 250 18.54 -0.65 -14.80
CA THR A 250 18.65 0.12 -16.05
C THR A 250 17.32 0.37 -16.73
N ASN A 251 16.32 -0.47 -16.47
CA ASN A 251 15.05 -0.49 -17.20
C ASN A 251 15.22 -0.45 -18.74
N ALA A 252 16.28 -1.09 -19.24
CA ALA A 252 16.66 -1.03 -20.66
C ALA A 252 15.56 -1.54 -21.59
N LYS A 253 14.70 -2.43 -21.11
CA LYS A 253 13.53 -2.95 -21.83
C LYS A 253 12.28 -2.08 -21.68
N LYS A 254 12.32 -1.01 -20.86
CA LYS A 254 11.16 -0.17 -20.51
C LYS A 254 9.97 -1.00 -19.98
N PHE A 255 10.28 -2.04 -19.22
CA PHE A 255 9.29 -2.94 -18.64
C PHE A 255 8.69 -2.37 -17.34
N PHE A 256 9.42 -1.53 -16.63
CA PHE A 256 9.00 -0.87 -15.39
C PHE A 256 8.52 -1.87 -14.32
N ALA A 257 9.33 -2.89 -14.05
CA ALA A 257 9.08 -3.78 -12.93
C ALA A 257 9.28 -3.03 -11.60
N TYR A 258 8.29 -3.14 -10.70
CA TYR A 258 8.34 -2.62 -9.35
C TYR A 258 8.26 -3.77 -8.34
N PRO A 259 8.93 -3.68 -7.18
CA PRO A 259 8.98 -4.74 -6.19
C PRO A 259 7.75 -4.70 -5.26
N PHE A 260 6.58 -4.96 -5.78
CA PHE A 260 5.34 -4.95 -5.00
C PHE A 260 5.02 -6.28 -4.34
N GLY A 261 5.94 -7.25 -4.41
CA GLY A 261 5.81 -8.54 -3.74
C GLY A 261 4.86 -9.51 -4.43
N TYR A 262 4.24 -10.34 -3.62
CA TYR A 262 3.25 -11.36 -3.98
C TYR A 262 2.27 -11.55 -2.81
N ALA A 263 1.23 -12.36 -3.01
CA ALA A 263 0.35 -12.77 -1.92
C ALA A 263 0.30 -14.29 -1.79
N THR A 264 0.16 -14.75 -0.54
CA THR A 264 -0.28 -16.12 -0.23
C THR A 264 -1.77 -16.10 0.09
N VAL A 265 -2.49 -17.13 -0.30
CA VAL A 265 -3.94 -17.20 -0.16
C VAL A 265 -4.28 -18.42 0.70
N VAL A 266 -5.05 -18.20 1.76
CA VAL A 266 -5.56 -19.27 2.64
C VAL A 266 -7.00 -18.95 2.96
N ASP A 267 -7.92 -19.84 2.62
CA ASP A 267 -9.36 -19.67 2.85
C ASP A 267 -9.85 -18.26 2.36
N ASP A 268 -9.51 -17.92 1.12
CA ASP A 268 -9.79 -16.64 0.46
C ASP A 268 -9.18 -15.39 1.15
N THR A 269 -8.34 -15.60 2.15
CA THR A 269 -7.61 -14.50 2.81
C THR A 269 -6.25 -14.30 2.16
N TYR A 270 -5.99 -13.09 1.66
CA TYR A 270 -4.76 -12.70 1.01
C TYR A 270 -3.77 -12.10 2.02
N SER A 271 -2.57 -12.66 2.09
CA SER A 271 -1.47 -12.16 2.90
C SER A 271 -0.33 -11.67 2.00
N PHE A 272 -0.16 -10.34 1.90
CA PHE A 272 0.83 -9.70 1.05
C PHE A 272 2.20 -9.66 1.70
N THR A 273 3.25 -9.96 0.94
CA THR A 273 4.64 -9.99 1.42
C THR A 273 5.64 -9.68 0.31
N GLY A 274 6.88 -9.37 0.68
CA GLY A 274 7.98 -9.15 -0.26
C GLY A 274 7.97 -7.79 -0.97
N PHE A 275 7.23 -6.82 -0.44
CA PHE A 275 7.31 -5.42 -0.90
C PHE A 275 8.75 -4.90 -0.72
N ASN A 276 9.27 -4.20 -1.72
CA ASN A 276 10.66 -3.76 -1.88
C ASN A 276 11.69 -4.88 -2.18
N ASP A 277 11.32 -6.16 -2.03
CA ASP A 277 12.23 -7.29 -2.26
C ASP A 277 11.96 -7.98 -3.60
N TYR A 278 10.70 -8.17 -3.97
CA TYR A 278 10.30 -9.03 -5.07
C TYR A 278 9.29 -8.38 -6.02
N ALA A 279 9.40 -8.75 -7.31
CA ALA A 279 8.33 -8.61 -8.28
C ALA A 279 8.03 -9.98 -8.89
N PHE A 280 6.81 -10.49 -8.74
CA PHE A 280 6.37 -11.78 -9.27
C PHE A 280 5.37 -11.61 -10.40
N PHE A 281 5.54 -12.37 -11.46
CA PHE A 281 4.69 -12.32 -12.64
C PHE A 281 4.31 -13.72 -13.11
N TRP A 282 3.03 -13.93 -13.37
CA TRP A 282 2.53 -15.17 -13.95
C TRP A 282 2.99 -15.38 -15.39
N ALA A 283 3.21 -16.65 -15.73
CA ALA A 283 3.43 -17.13 -17.08
C ALA A 283 2.78 -18.50 -17.30
N ASP A 284 2.36 -18.76 -18.53
CA ASP A 284 1.75 -20.02 -18.94
C ASP A 284 2.81 -20.97 -19.55
N ASN A 285 2.92 -22.16 -18.98
CA ASN A 285 3.69 -23.27 -19.54
C ASN A 285 2.74 -24.37 -20.03
N ALA A 286 2.15 -24.17 -21.21
CA ALA A 286 1.22 -25.11 -21.82
C ALA A 286 0.08 -25.54 -20.89
N GLY A 287 -0.52 -24.57 -20.17
CA GLY A 287 -1.62 -24.78 -19.23
C GLY A 287 -1.18 -25.00 -17.79
N SER A 288 0.12 -24.98 -17.50
CA SER A 288 0.66 -25.11 -16.15
C SER A 288 1.22 -23.79 -15.63
N PRO A 289 1.03 -23.50 -14.32
CA PRO A 289 1.51 -22.24 -13.73
C PRO A 289 3.03 -22.19 -13.64
N VAL A 290 3.59 -21.04 -14.01
CA VAL A 290 4.97 -20.66 -13.77
C VAL A 290 5.01 -19.21 -13.33
N CYS A 291 5.89 -18.86 -12.40
CA CYS A 291 6.18 -17.47 -12.05
C CYS A 291 7.60 -17.10 -12.48
N TYR A 292 7.70 -16.00 -13.21
CA TYR A 292 8.95 -15.27 -13.35
C TYR A 292 9.04 -14.24 -12.23
N TYR A 293 10.18 -14.20 -11.54
CA TYR A 293 10.34 -13.22 -10.49
C TYR A 293 11.70 -12.55 -10.48
N ILE A 294 11.68 -11.30 -10.08
CA ILE A 294 12.85 -10.49 -9.83
C ILE A 294 13.03 -10.41 -8.32
N TYR A 295 14.21 -10.76 -7.86
CA TYR A 295 14.63 -10.56 -6.47
C TYR A 295 15.65 -9.42 -6.42
N VAL A 296 15.49 -8.49 -5.50
CA VAL A 296 16.30 -7.27 -5.41
C VAL A 296 17.80 -7.50 -5.42
N ALA A 297 18.27 -8.60 -4.81
CA ALA A 297 19.70 -8.95 -4.74
C ALA A 297 20.19 -9.88 -5.85
N ALA A 298 19.32 -10.32 -6.77
CA ALA A 298 19.69 -11.24 -7.84
C ALA A 298 19.86 -10.51 -9.19
N PRO A 299 21.02 -10.64 -9.88
CA PRO A 299 21.24 -9.97 -11.17
C PRO A 299 20.44 -10.59 -12.31
N ARG A 300 19.88 -11.79 -12.10
CA ARG A 300 19.10 -12.52 -13.10
C ARG A 300 17.66 -12.68 -12.67
N ILE A 301 16.80 -12.79 -13.68
CA ILE A 301 15.39 -13.18 -13.48
C ILE A 301 15.37 -14.64 -13.02
N ASN A 302 14.57 -14.92 -12.02
CA ASN A 302 14.39 -16.26 -11.47
C ASN A 302 13.09 -16.87 -11.99
N ILE A 303 13.01 -18.19 -11.96
CA ILE A 303 11.82 -18.94 -12.37
C ILE A 303 11.41 -19.83 -11.21
N TRP A 304 10.11 -19.86 -10.92
CA TRP A 304 9.50 -20.78 -9.99
C TRP A 304 8.49 -21.63 -10.75
N ASP A 305 8.87 -22.91 -10.95
CA ASP A 305 8.02 -23.89 -11.62
C ASP A 305 6.96 -24.43 -10.66
N ASN A 306 5.73 -24.53 -11.15
CA ASN A 306 4.59 -25.09 -10.44
C ASN A 306 4.30 -24.45 -9.04
N PRO A 307 4.15 -23.11 -8.96
CA PRO A 307 3.56 -22.49 -7.76
C PRO A 307 2.13 -23.01 -7.56
N SER A 308 1.61 -22.93 -6.35
CA SER A 308 0.21 -23.32 -6.07
C SER A 308 -0.77 -22.48 -6.91
N GLU A 309 -1.74 -23.15 -7.51
CA GLU A 309 -2.76 -22.51 -8.35
C GLU A 309 -3.75 -21.67 -7.53
N SER A 310 -4.05 -22.09 -6.29
CA SER A 310 -5.03 -21.49 -5.40
C SER A 310 -4.41 -20.68 -4.26
N ASP A 311 -3.24 -21.09 -3.77
CA ASP A 311 -2.67 -20.58 -2.52
C ASP A 311 -1.62 -19.48 -2.75
N PHE A 312 -1.47 -19.04 -4.01
CA PHE A 312 -0.52 -18.02 -4.41
C PHE A 312 -1.12 -17.07 -5.42
N ALA A 313 -0.84 -15.77 -5.25
CA ALA A 313 -1.24 -14.74 -6.19
C ALA A 313 -0.06 -13.83 -6.55
N ALA A 314 0.06 -13.53 -7.83
CA ALA A 314 1.10 -12.69 -8.40
C ALA A 314 0.54 -11.65 -9.35
N GLN A 315 1.38 -10.69 -9.71
CA GLN A 315 1.05 -9.67 -10.68
C GLN A 315 1.00 -10.22 -12.11
N LEU A 316 0.39 -9.47 -13.01
CA LEU A 316 0.21 -9.86 -14.41
C LEU A 316 0.63 -8.75 -15.36
N ARG A 317 1.40 -9.12 -16.39
CA ARG A 317 1.76 -8.28 -17.53
C ARG A 317 1.22 -8.93 -18.78
N CYS A 318 0.18 -8.36 -19.36
CA CYS A 318 -0.39 -8.91 -20.58
C CYS A 318 0.51 -8.67 -21.80
N VAL A 319 0.50 -9.61 -22.75
CA VAL A 319 1.27 -9.57 -23.99
C VAL A 319 0.39 -9.77 -25.23
N LYS A 320 0.85 -9.25 -26.40
CA LYS A 320 0.16 -9.34 -27.68
C LYS A 320 1.16 -9.47 -28.82
#